data_d0ea4987749c568e0dc1b06d861e5f52
#
_entry.id   d0ea4987749c568e0dc1b06d861e5f52
#
_cell.length_a   1.000
_cell.length_b   1.000
_cell.length_c   1.000
_cell.angle_alpha   90.00
_cell.angle_beta   90.00
_cell.angle_gamma   90.00
#
_symmetry.space_group_name_H-M   'P 1'
#
loop_
_entity.id
_entity.type
_entity.pdbx_description
1 polymer ?
#
loop_
_entity_poly.entity_id
_entity_poly.type
_entity_poly.pdbx_seq_one_letter_code
_entity_poly.pdbx_strand_id
1 'polypeptide(L)'
;MIPIAKPLVGDEEQREVARVLSSGLLAQGPEVEVFEREFAAFCGTRHALATTNGTTALHLALLAAGVGPGDEVITTPFSFFSSASSIRMVGATPVFVDLEPDSYNLDPAAVATAITPHTKAVIPVHLYGELCDMTALCEACDAAQVPIIEDACQAHGADAGNGRAGSLGLAGCFSFYPTKNMTTGEGG
;
A
#
# COMPACT_ATOMS: atom_id res chain seq x y z
N MET A 1 1.25 -30.85 6.37
CA MET A 1 0.52 -29.56 6.48
C MET A 1 1.24 -28.56 5.55
N ILE A 2 0.52 -27.87 4.70
CA ILE A 2 1.10 -26.82 3.84
C ILE A 2 1.07 -25.51 4.65
N PRO A 3 2.23 -24.86 4.91
CA PRO A 3 2.26 -23.59 5.63
C PRO A 3 1.68 -22.46 4.76
N ILE A 4 1.05 -21.47 5.38
CA ILE A 4 0.52 -20.28 4.70
C ILE A 4 1.66 -19.46 4.09
N ALA A 5 2.81 -19.40 4.75
CA ALA A 5 4.00 -18.73 4.27
C ALA A 5 5.24 -19.51 4.67
N LYS A 6 6.27 -19.43 3.83
CA LYS A 6 7.60 -19.97 4.11
C LYS A 6 8.62 -19.00 3.51
N PRO A 7 8.97 -17.94 4.23
CA PRO A 7 10.01 -17.01 3.81
C PRO A 7 11.32 -17.74 3.49
N LEU A 8 12.00 -17.32 2.44
CA LEU A 8 13.33 -17.79 2.12
C LEU A 8 14.32 -16.94 2.93
N VAL A 9 14.96 -17.56 3.90
CA VAL A 9 15.99 -16.94 4.74
C VAL A 9 17.21 -17.84 4.69
N GLY A 10 18.27 -17.37 4.08
CA GLY A 10 19.53 -18.09 3.90
C GLY A 10 20.67 -17.52 4.75
N ASP A 11 21.88 -17.93 4.39
CA ASP A 11 23.10 -17.49 5.09
C ASP A 11 23.40 -16.01 4.84
N GLU A 12 22.91 -15.44 3.74
CA GLU A 12 23.13 -14.04 3.38
C GLU A 12 22.32 -13.13 4.33
N GLU A 13 21.03 -13.38 4.45
CA GLU A 13 20.15 -12.64 5.38
C GLU A 13 20.63 -12.77 6.82
N GLN A 14 21.05 -13.98 7.23
CA GLN A 14 21.55 -14.21 8.58
C GLN A 14 22.83 -13.40 8.87
N ARG A 15 23.77 -13.34 7.90
CA ARG A 15 25.00 -12.54 8.05
C ARG A 15 24.69 -11.05 8.15
N GLU A 16 23.78 -10.52 7.31
CA GLU A 16 23.43 -9.11 7.33
C GLU A 16 22.72 -8.71 8.64
N VAL A 17 21.80 -9.54 9.13
CA VAL A 17 21.15 -9.33 10.42
C VAL A 17 22.20 -9.36 11.56
N ALA A 18 23.12 -10.33 11.56
CA ALA A 18 24.18 -10.40 12.56
C ALA A 18 25.09 -9.17 12.51
N ARG A 19 25.39 -8.65 11.32
CA ARG A 19 26.19 -7.43 11.14
C ARG A 19 25.48 -6.22 11.77
N VAL A 20 24.18 -6.05 11.52
CA VAL A 20 23.39 -4.96 12.11
C VAL A 20 23.31 -5.08 13.63
N LEU A 21 23.05 -6.28 14.16
CA LEU A 21 23.05 -6.52 15.60
C LEU A 21 24.39 -6.15 16.24
N SER A 22 25.50 -6.50 15.60
CA SER A 22 26.85 -6.20 16.08
C SER A 22 27.19 -4.71 16.04
N SER A 23 26.53 -3.94 15.18
CA SER A 23 26.72 -2.49 15.10
C SER A 23 26.08 -1.72 16.26
N GLY A 24 25.10 -2.31 16.94
CA GLY A 24 24.28 -1.65 17.95
C GLY A 24 23.27 -0.64 17.43
N LEU A 25 23.23 -0.35 16.13
CA LEU A 25 22.26 0.57 15.48
C LEU A 25 20.99 -0.19 15.08
N LEU A 26 20.12 -0.45 16.05
CA LEU A 26 18.99 -1.37 15.90
C LEU A 26 17.68 -0.70 15.49
N ALA A 27 17.55 0.61 15.71
CA ALA A 27 16.32 1.33 15.43
C ALA A 27 16.62 2.48 14.47
N GLN A 28 16.01 2.47 13.32
CA GLN A 28 16.34 3.33 12.17
C GLN A 28 17.87 3.42 11.99
N GLY A 29 18.40 3.87 10.95
CA GLY A 29 19.83 3.94 10.79
C GLY A 29 20.21 3.74 9.34
N PRO A 30 21.52 3.57 9.04
CA PRO A 30 21.99 3.52 7.67
C PRO A 30 21.31 2.47 6.79
N GLU A 31 20.94 1.33 7.37
CA GLU A 31 20.28 0.25 6.60
C GLU A 31 18.86 0.64 6.17
N VAL A 32 18.13 1.35 7.03
CA VAL A 32 16.80 1.85 6.68
C VAL A 32 16.91 2.93 5.58
N GLU A 33 17.87 3.84 5.68
CA GLU A 33 18.10 4.86 4.64
C GLU A 33 18.47 4.23 3.28
N VAL A 34 19.27 3.16 3.29
CA VAL A 34 19.62 2.39 2.08
C VAL A 34 18.37 1.73 1.52
N PHE A 35 17.60 1.05 2.37
CA PHE A 35 16.36 0.39 1.97
C PHE A 35 15.36 1.37 1.36
N GLU A 36 15.11 2.50 1.99
CA GLU A 36 14.20 3.54 1.47
C GLU A 36 14.61 4.02 0.08
N ARG A 37 15.90 4.29 -0.13
CA ARG A 37 16.43 4.70 -1.43
C ARG A 37 16.28 3.62 -2.50
N GLU A 38 16.62 2.38 -2.16
CA GLU A 38 16.54 1.25 -3.07
C GLU A 38 15.10 0.88 -3.41
N PHE A 39 14.21 0.91 -2.42
CA PHE A 39 12.80 0.63 -2.62
C PHE A 39 12.11 1.74 -3.44
N ALA A 40 12.45 3.00 -3.22
CA ALA A 40 12.00 4.10 -4.07
C ALA A 40 12.42 3.89 -5.53
N ALA A 41 13.69 3.51 -5.76
CA ALA A 41 14.18 3.20 -7.11
C ALA A 41 13.49 1.97 -7.72
N PHE A 42 13.23 0.94 -6.91
CA PHE A 42 12.54 -0.27 -7.33
C PHE A 42 11.10 0.02 -7.77
N CYS A 43 10.37 0.85 -7.03
CA CYS A 43 9.00 1.25 -7.40
C CYS A 43 8.97 2.30 -8.51
N GLY A 44 10.08 3.02 -8.76
CA GLY A 44 10.12 4.14 -9.70
C GLY A 44 9.57 5.45 -9.10
N THR A 45 9.60 5.60 -7.78
CA THR A 45 9.16 6.79 -7.06
C THR A 45 10.34 7.67 -6.64
N ARG A 46 10.04 8.91 -6.25
CA ARG A 46 11.07 9.84 -5.77
C ARG A 46 11.55 9.51 -4.37
N HIS A 47 10.66 9.04 -3.52
CA HIS A 47 10.91 8.76 -2.11
C HIS A 47 10.19 7.48 -1.67
N ALA A 48 10.76 6.80 -0.68
CA ALA A 48 10.08 5.82 0.15
C ALA A 48 10.40 6.12 1.61
N LEU A 49 9.48 5.77 2.50
CA LEU A 49 9.63 5.93 3.94
C LEU A 49 9.26 4.62 4.63
N ALA A 50 10.16 4.09 5.43
CA ALA A 50 9.92 2.88 6.20
C ALA A 50 8.98 3.15 7.37
N THR A 51 8.02 2.26 7.57
CA THR A 51 7.06 2.29 8.66
C THR A 51 7.05 0.95 9.40
N THR A 52 6.31 0.87 10.51
CA THR A 52 6.26 -0.35 11.32
C THR A 52 5.49 -1.49 10.66
N ASN A 53 4.54 -1.19 9.79
CA ASN A 53 3.72 -2.14 9.04
C ASN A 53 2.88 -1.43 7.98
N GLY A 54 2.24 -2.18 7.08
CA GLY A 54 1.37 -1.64 6.03
C GLY A 54 0.17 -0.85 6.54
N THR A 55 -0.39 -1.20 7.69
CA THR A 55 -1.49 -0.44 8.31
C THR A 55 -1.05 0.97 8.68
N THR A 56 0.15 1.09 9.27
CA THR A 56 0.75 2.38 9.60
C THR A 56 1.09 3.17 8.33
N ALA A 57 1.55 2.50 7.27
CA ALA A 57 1.79 3.16 5.98
C ALA A 57 0.51 3.79 5.42
N LEU A 58 -0.59 3.03 5.37
CA LEU A 58 -1.91 3.53 4.94
C LEU A 58 -2.40 4.69 5.81
N HIS A 59 -2.28 4.56 7.14
CA HIS A 59 -2.67 5.60 8.09
C HIS A 59 -1.88 6.91 7.85
N LEU A 60 -0.57 6.82 7.70
CA LEU A 60 0.29 8.00 7.44
C LEU A 60 0.03 8.61 6.07
N ALA A 61 -0.21 7.80 5.03
CA ALA A 61 -0.55 8.29 3.70
C ALA A 61 -1.88 9.07 3.71
N LEU A 62 -2.89 8.57 4.43
CA LEU A 62 -4.16 9.28 4.61
C LEU A 62 -3.99 10.61 5.35
N LEU A 63 -3.21 10.63 6.43
CA LEU A 63 -2.90 11.88 7.15
C LEU A 63 -2.16 12.88 6.24
N ALA A 64 -1.17 12.41 5.47
CA ALA A 64 -0.42 13.24 4.53
C ALA A 64 -1.29 13.79 3.39
N ALA A 65 -2.31 13.04 2.97
CA ALA A 65 -3.33 13.50 2.02
C ALA A 65 -4.35 14.47 2.64
N GLY A 66 -4.27 14.75 3.93
CA GLY A 66 -5.16 15.66 4.65
C GLY A 66 -6.55 15.07 4.92
N VAL A 67 -6.65 13.74 4.98
CA VAL A 67 -7.90 13.03 5.31
C VAL A 67 -8.17 13.11 6.82
N GLY A 68 -9.39 13.39 7.22
CA GLY A 68 -9.77 13.52 8.62
C GLY A 68 -11.26 13.35 8.89
N PRO A 69 -11.71 13.75 10.09
CA PRO A 69 -13.12 13.64 10.48
C PRO A 69 -14.06 14.42 9.55
N GLY A 70 -15.12 13.76 9.10
CA GLY A 70 -16.09 14.30 8.16
C GLY A 70 -15.80 13.96 6.69
N ASP A 71 -14.61 13.47 6.38
CA ASP A 71 -14.25 12.99 5.05
C ASP A 71 -14.70 11.55 4.82
N GLU A 72 -14.86 11.21 3.56
CA GLU A 72 -15.13 9.86 3.06
C GLU A 72 -13.91 9.36 2.27
N VAL A 73 -13.61 8.07 2.41
CA VAL A 73 -12.59 7.40 1.61
C VAL A 73 -13.18 6.13 1.00
N ILE A 74 -13.16 6.06 -0.34
CA ILE A 74 -13.67 4.91 -1.08
C ILE A 74 -12.65 3.79 -1.05
N THR A 75 -13.09 2.57 -0.77
CA THR A 75 -12.27 1.35 -0.81
C THR A 75 -13.15 0.11 -1.01
N THR A 76 -12.54 -1.08 -1.00
CA THR A 76 -13.22 -2.36 -1.12
C THR A 76 -13.47 -3.01 0.24
N PRO A 77 -14.59 -3.74 0.41
CA PRO A 77 -14.77 -4.60 1.59
C PRO A 77 -14.00 -5.93 1.49
N PHE A 78 -13.51 -6.28 0.29
CA PHE A 78 -12.82 -7.54 0.03
C PHE A 78 -11.30 -7.35 0.06
N SER A 79 -10.77 -7.17 1.25
CA SER A 79 -9.34 -6.99 1.50
C SER A 79 -9.01 -7.33 2.96
N PHE A 80 -7.74 -7.23 3.32
CA PHE A 80 -7.36 -7.22 4.72
C PHE A 80 -7.97 -5.98 5.39
N PHE A 81 -8.46 -6.12 6.60
CA PHE A 81 -9.23 -5.07 7.29
C PHE A 81 -8.50 -3.72 7.43
N SER A 82 -7.17 -3.71 7.26
CA SER A 82 -6.37 -2.48 7.36
C SER A 82 -6.75 -1.42 6.34
N SER A 83 -7.19 -1.80 5.14
CA SER A 83 -7.64 -0.84 4.12
C SER A 83 -8.79 0.04 4.65
N ALA A 84 -9.73 -0.54 5.40
CA ALA A 84 -10.82 0.19 6.03
C ALA A 84 -10.47 0.75 7.42
N SER A 85 -9.72 0.01 8.24
CA SER A 85 -9.42 0.47 9.60
C SER A 85 -8.48 1.67 9.62
N SER A 86 -7.55 1.80 8.67
CA SER A 86 -6.70 2.98 8.54
C SER A 86 -7.52 4.27 8.29
N ILE A 87 -8.62 4.15 7.52
CA ILE A 87 -9.58 5.25 7.29
C ILE A 87 -10.26 5.64 8.61
N ARG A 88 -10.68 4.65 9.39
CA ARG A 88 -11.27 4.91 10.71
C ARG A 88 -10.28 5.52 11.70
N MET A 89 -9.01 5.17 11.61
CA MET A 89 -7.95 5.71 12.48
C MET A 89 -7.73 7.21 12.28
N VAL A 90 -7.93 7.74 11.08
CA VAL A 90 -7.89 9.20 10.81
C VAL A 90 -9.23 9.89 11.09
N GLY A 91 -10.25 9.16 11.56
CA GLY A 91 -11.58 9.70 11.86
C GLY A 91 -12.51 9.83 10.65
N ALA A 92 -12.08 9.41 9.47
CA ALA A 92 -12.88 9.42 8.24
C ALA A 92 -13.84 8.21 8.18
N THR A 93 -14.72 8.23 7.19
CA THR A 93 -15.72 7.18 6.95
C THR A 93 -15.32 6.37 5.72
N PRO A 94 -15.10 5.04 5.84
CA PRO A 94 -14.92 4.18 4.68
C PRO A 94 -16.23 4.04 3.91
N VAL A 95 -16.16 4.25 2.61
CA VAL A 95 -17.26 4.01 1.66
C VAL A 95 -16.86 2.78 0.83
N PHE A 96 -17.63 1.72 0.96
CA PHE A 96 -17.36 0.49 0.23
C PHE A 96 -18.09 0.48 -1.10
N VAL A 97 -17.36 0.10 -2.15
CA VAL A 97 -17.90 -0.14 -3.49
C VAL A 97 -17.60 -1.56 -3.93
N ASP A 98 -18.31 -2.01 -4.94
CA ASP A 98 -18.21 -3.38 -5.43
C ASP A 98 -16.94 -3.60 -6.26
N LEU A 99 -16.71 -4.84 -6.63
CA LEU A 99 -15.52 -5.33 -7.32
C LEU A 99 -15.86 -5.76 -8.73
N GLU A 100 -14.86 -5.74 -9.58
CA GLU A 100 -14.92 -6.42 -10.86
C GLU A 100 -14.97 -7.95 -10.65
N PRO A 101 -15.87 -8.67 -11.32
CA PRO A 101 -16.09 -10.09 -11.07
C PRO A 101 -14.89 -10.99 -11.34
N ASP A 102 -14.05 -10.60 -12.30
CA ASP A 102 -12.94 -11.44 -12.78
C ASP A 102 -11.62 -11.16 -12.05
N SER A 103 -11.33 -9.89 -11.74
CA SER A 103 -10.08 -9.46 -11.08
C SER A 103 -10.19 -9.41 -9.56
N TYR A 104 -11.40 -9.28 -9.01
CA TYR A 104 -11.67 -8.96 -7.61
C TYR A 104 -11.08 -7.62 -7.15
N ASN A 105 -10.64 -6.80 -8.07
CA ASN A 105 -10.17 -5.45 -7.82
C ASN A 105 -11.34 -4.46 -7.83
N LEU A 106 -11.09 -3.26 -7.35
CA LEU A 106 -12.09 -2.21 -7.24
C LEU A 106 -12.65 -1.84 -8.63
N ASP A 107 -13.98 -1.84 -8.78
CA ASP A 107 -14.65 -1.46 -10.03
C ASP A 107 -14.58 0.08 -10.22
N PRO A 108 -13.89 0.56 -11.28
CA PRO A 108 -13.77 2.00 -11.54
C PRO A 108 -15.12 2.71 -11.79
N ALA A 109 -16.10 2.01 -12.38
CA ALA A 109 -17.43 2.57 -12.62
C ALA A 109 -18.21 2.74 -11.30
N ALA A 110 -18.06 1.77 -10.38
CA ALA A 110 -18.63 1.87 -9.05
C ALA A 110 -17.95 2.99 -8.25
N VAL A 111 -16.63 3.17 -8.38
CA VAL A 111 -15.90 4.30 -7.78
C VAL A 111 -16.43 5.63 -8.29
N ALA A 112 -16.53 5.81 -9.62
CA ALA A 112 -17.03 7.04 -10.23
C ALA A 112 -18.43 7.43 -9.71
N THR A 113 -19.30 6.43 -9.50
CA THR A 113 -20.66 6.64 -8.99
C THR A 113 -20.68 6.99 -7.50
N ALA A 114 -19.72 6.49 -6.73
CA ALA A 114 -19.66 6.68 -5.26
C ALA A 114 -18.97 7.98 -4.84
N ILE A 115 -18.31 8.69 -5.77
CA ILE A 115 -17.65 9.98 -5.45
C ILE A 115 -18.71 11.02 -5.06
N THR A 116 -18.51 11.64 -3.90
CA THR A 116 -19.32 12.74 -3.35
C THR A 116 -18.43 13.95 -3.06
N PRO A 117 -19.02 15.11 -2.74
CA PRO A 117 -18.24 16.27 -2.26
C PRO A 117 -17.45 16.01 -0.96
N HIS A 118 -17.73 14.92 -0.25
CA HIS A 118 -17.02 14.51 0.97
C HIS A 118 -15.90 13.52 0.68
N THR A 119 -15.84 12.96 -0.53
CA THR A 119 -14.80 11.99 -0.91
C THR A 119 -13.44 12.68 -0.97
N LYS A 120 -12.52 12.25 -0.11
CA LYS A 120 -11.20 12.86 0.08
C LYS A 120 -10.07 12.02 -0.50
N ALA A 121 -10.26 10.72 -0.64
CA ALA A 121 -9.32 9.78 -1.27
C ALA A 121 -10.02 8.51 -1.75
N VAL A 122 -9.36 7.78 -2.63
CA VAL A 122 -9.69 6.40 -3.01
C VAL A 122 -8.52 5.51 -2.66
N ILE A 123 -8.80 4.35 -2.02
CA ILE A 123 -7.81 3.32 -1.73
C ILE A 123 -8.13 2.07 -2.55
N PRO A 124 -7.61 1.94 -3.78
CA PRO A 124 -7.62 0.66 -4.48
C PRO A 124 -6.66 -0.31 -3.81
N VAL A 125 -7.05 -1.58 -3.76
CA VAL A 125 -6.21 -2.67 -3.27
C VAL A 125 -5.78 -3.52 -4.45
N HIS A 126 -4.48 -3.65 -4.66
CA HIS A 126 -3.90 -4.52 -5.69
C HIS A 126 -3.89 -5.95 -5.18
N LEU A 127 -5.06 -6.60 -5.26
CA LEU A 127 -5.31 -7.86 -4.58
C LEU A 127 -4.50 -8.99 -5.22
N TYR A 128 -3.85 -9.79 -4.38
CA TYR A 128 -3.02 -10.94 -4.79
C TYR A 128 -1.91 -10.62 -5.79
N GLY A 129 -1.53 -9.36 -5.91
CA GLY A 129 -0.49 -8.90 -6.83
C GLY A 129 -0.99 -8.48 -8.21
N GLU A 130 -2.30 -8.51 -8.46
CA GLU A 130 -2.91 -7.98 -9.66
C GLU A 130 -3.23 -6.50 -9.49
N LEU A 131 -2.71 -5.67 -10.40
CA LEU A 131 -2.97 -4.24 -10.37
C LEU A 131 -4.43 -3.94 -10.71
N CYS A 132 -5.05 -3.02 -9.95
CA CYS A 132 -6.31 -2.42 -10.37
C CYS A 132 -6.15 -1.73 -11.73
N ASP A 133 -7.24 -1.55 -12.46
CA ASP A 133 -7.23 -0.66 -13.64
C ASP A 133 -7.01 0.79 -13.20
N MET A 134 -5.73 1.11 -13.00
CA MET A 134 -5.33 2.44 -12.53
C MET A 134 -5.61 3.52 -13.56
N THR A 135 -5.68 3.18 -14.85
CA THR A 135 -6.04 4.15 -15.90
C THR A 135 -7.49 4.60 -15.72
N ALA A 136 -8.42 3.65 -15.64
CA ALA A 136 -9.82 3.95 -15.43
C ALA A 136 -10.09 4.59 -14.06
N LEU A 137 -9.38 4.15 -13.01
CA LEU A 137 -9.49 4.77 -11.68
C LEU A 137 -8.99 6.21 -11.66
N CYS A 138 -7.87 6.52 -12.32
CA CYS A 138 -7.39 7.90 -12.46
C CYS A 138 -8.41 8.75 -13.21
N GLU A 139 -8.94 8.28 -14.34
CA GLU A 139 -9.97 9.00 -15.08
C GLU A 139 -11.21 9.29 -14.22
N ALA A 140 -11.66 8.33 -13.41
CA ALA A 140 -12.79 8.50 -12.49
C ALA A 140 -12.51 9.54 -11.39
N CYS A 141 -11.29 9.60 -10.88
CA CYS A 141 -10.90 10.45 -9.76
C CYS A 141 -10.48 11.86 -10.18
N ASP A 142 -9.87 12.03 -11.36
CA ASP A 142 -9.29 13.30 -11.84
C ASP A 142 -10.35 14.39 -12.00
N ALA A 143 -11.53 14.04 -12.50
CA ALA A 143 -12.64 15.00 -12.66
C ALA A 143 -13.08 15.63 -11.33
N ALA A 144 -12.95 14.90 -10.23
CA ALA A 144 -13.27 15.32 -8.88
C ALA A 144 -12.03 15.77 -8.08
N GLN A 145 -10.84 15.68 -8.67
CA GLN A 145 -9.54 15.94 -8.02
C GLN A 145 -9.33 15.12 -6.73
N VAL A 146 -9.81 13.87 -6.72
CA VAL A 146 -9.68 12.96 -5.58
C VAL A 146 -8.38 12.16 -5.75
N PRO A 147 -7.43 12.22 -4.79
CA PRO A 147 -6.19 11.47 -4.86
C PRO A 147 -6.41 9.97 -4.66
N ILE A 148 -5.55 9.17 -5.30
CA ILE A 148 -5.50 7.73 -5.12
C ILE A 148 -4.32 7.38 -4.21
N ILE A 149 -4.56 6.57 -3.18
CA ILE A 149 -3.55 5.97 -2.31
C ILE A 149 -3.60 4.45 -2.55
N GLU A 150 -2.54 3.90 -3.13
CA GLU A 150 -2.49 2.48 -3.47
C GLU A 150 -2.26 1.62 -2.22
N ASP A 151 -3.16 0.69 -1.93
CA ASP A 151 -2.85 -0.43 -1.03
C ASP A 151 -2.15 -1.52 -1.85
N ALA A 152 -0.84 -1.42 -1.92
CA ALA A 152 0.05 -2.30 -2.65
C ALA A 152 0.67 -3.39 -1.74
N CYS A 153 0.07 -3.63 -0.56
CA CYS A 153 0.59 -4.59 0.44
C CYS A 153 0.70 -6.04 -0.07
N GLN A 154 0.14 -6.37 -1.22
CA GLN A 154 0.22 -7.69 -1.84
C GLN A 154 0.85 -7.66 -3.23
N ALA A 155 1.34 -6.52 -3.70
CA ALA A 155 1.69 -6.29 -5.10
C ALA A 155 3.13 -5.80 -5.32
N HIS A 156 4.08 -6.24 -4.47
CA HIS A 156 5.48 -5.87 -4.61
C HIS A 156 6.01 -6.29 -5.99
N GLY A 157 6.44 -5.30 -6.78
CA GLY A 157 6.99 -5.50 -8.12
C GLY A 157 5.98 -5.76 -9.23
N ALA A 158 4.67 -5.74 -8.95
CA ALA A 158 3.66 -5.79 -9.99
C ALA A 158 3.81 -4.58 -10.93
N ASP A 159 3.73 -4.82 -12.25
CA ASP A 159 4.03 -3.84 -13.28
C ASP A 159 2.99 -3.96 -14.41
N ALA A 160 2.30 -2.87 -14.71
CA ALA A 160 1.32 -2.80 -15.80
C ALA A 160 1.92 -2.29 -17.13
N GLY A 161 3.24 -2.08 -17.17
CA GLY A 161 3.94 -1.55 -18.35
C GLY A 161 3.94 -0.01 -18.45
N ASN A 162 3.11 0.66 -17.68
CA ASN A 162 3.07 2.12 -17.53
C ASN A 162 3.50 2.61 -16.14
N GLY A 163 3.90 1.68 -15.27
CA GLY A 163 4.36 1.94 -13.91
C GLY A 163 4.17 0.73 -13.01
N ARG A 164 4.90 0.73 -11.91
CA ARG A 164 4.81 -0.32 -10.89
C ARG A 164 3.85 0.05 -9.78
N ALA A 165 3.33 -0.99 -9.11
CA ALA A 165 2.58 -0.81 -7.86
C ALA A 165 3.33 0.16 -6.94
N GLY A 166 2.61 1.12 -6.39
CA GLY A 166 3.14 2.16 -5.51
C GLY A 166 3.62 3.42 -6.21
N SER A 167 3.61 3.47 -7.56
CA SER A 167 4.01 4.66 -8.33
C SER A 167 2.89 5.22 -9.20
N LEU A 168 1.70 4.65 -9.12
CA LEU A 168 0.58 4.97 -10.01
C LEU A 168 -0.41 5.97 -9.40
N GLY A 169 -0.40 6.13 -8.07
CA GLY A 169 -1.19 7.08 -7.32
C GLY A 169 -0.36 8.18 -6.66
N LEU A 170 -0.99 8.92 -5.74
CA LEU A 170 -0.33 9.92 -4.91
C LEU A 170 0.72 9.28 -3.98
N ALA A 171 0.40 8.11 -3.43
CA ALA A 171 1.26 7.32 -2.56
C ALA A 171 0.92 5.83 -2.72
N GLY A 172 1.94 4.96 -2.56
CA GLY A 172 1.77 3.52 -2.46
C GLY A 172 2.17 3.00 -1.09
N CYS A 173 1.35 2.13 -0.52
CA CYS A 173 1.55 1.55 0.80
C CYS A 173 1.84 0.06 0.68
N PHE A 174 2.91 -0.38 1.33
CA PHE A 174 3.38 -1.77 1.29
C PHE A 174 3.41 -2.38 2.68
N SER A 175 3.45 -3.71 2.72
CA SER A 175 3.63 -4.48 3.94
C SER A 175 4.76 -5.48 3.73
N PHE A 176 5.66 -5.60 4.69
CA PHE A 176 6.75 -6.57 4.68
C PHE A 176 6.55 -7.68 5.72
N TYR A 177 5.30 -7.99 6.07
CA TYR A 177 4.92 -9.10 6.92
C TYR A 177 5.33 -10.46 6.26
N PRO A 178 5.61 -11.54 7.02
CA PRO A 178 6.14 -12.81 6.48
C PRO A 178 5.29 -13.51 5.41
N THR A 179 4.02 -13.15 5.24
CA THR A 179 3.17 -13.71 4.17
C THR A 179 3.31 -12.97 2.85
N LYS A 180 4.02 -11.85 2.81
CA LYS A 180 4.14 -10.99 1.62
C LYS A 180 5.25 -11.48 0.68
N ASN A 181 5.25 -10.93 -0.54
CA ASN A 181 6.23 -11.29 -1.59
C ASN A 181 7.67 -10.90 -1.19
N MET A 182 7.81 -9.86 -0.38
CA MET A 182 9.05 -9.47 0.28
C MET A 182 8.78 -9.34 1.78
N THR A 183 9.72 -9.71 2.62
CA THR A 183 9.53 -9.62 4.08
C THR A 183 10.78 -9.12 4.80
N THR A 184 10.54 -8.36 5.85
CA THR A 184 11.53 -7.95 6.84
C THR A 184 11.20 -8.51 8.24
N GLY A 185 10.30 -9.50 8.30
CA GLY A 185 9.69 -9.98 9.54
C GLY A 185 8.49 -9.12 9.93
N GLU A 186 8.70 -7.88 10.25
CA GLU A 186 7.69 -6.83 10.37
C GLU A 186 8.19 -5.58 9.66
N GLY A 187 7.28 -4.84 9.01
CA GLY A 187 7.61 -3.61 8.29
C GLY A 187 6.50 -3.14 7.35
N GLY A 188 6.64 -1.93 6.91
CA GLY A 188 5.80 -1.31 5.89
C GLY A 188 6.48 -0.12 5.26
#